data_21b7ae31b975c01a9e88911fe261cf8c
#
_entry.id   21b7ae31b975c01a9e88911fe261cf8c
#
_cell.length_a   1.000
_cell.length_b   1.000
_cell.length_c   1.000
_cell.angle_alpha   90.00
_cell.angle_beta   90.00
_cell.angle_gamma   90.00
#
_symmetry.space_group_name_H-M   'P 1'
#
loop_
_entity.id
_entity.type
_entity.pdbx_description
1 polymer ?
#
loop_
_entity_poly.entity_id
_entity_poly.type
_entity_poly.pdbx_seq_one_letter_code
_entity_poly.pdbx_strand_id
1 'polypeptide(L)'
;MKNISNPLNLIYFCTAEKGPSGGAKIVYNHSDHINKLNITNLTSEIIHIKKKKISKWNTSLKKLFKYNDINYSGWNANDIAVKKKFKSEWFKNKIKSKENLIFNKKKDFLIFPEIFAHFAKKLCIDKNISYAIL
;
A
#
# COMPACT_ATOMS: atom_id res chain seq x y z
N MET A 1 20.21 23.27 19.56
CA MET A 1 18.89 23.06 18.90
C MET A 1 18.67 21.58 18.73
N LYS A 2 17.78 21.00 19.50
CA LYS A 2 17.38 19.59 19.29
C LYS A 2 16.30 19.58 18.21
N ASN A 3 16.68 19.41 16.95
CA ASN A 3 15.73 19.00 15.93
C ASN A 3 15.39 17.53 16.19
N ILE A 4 14.44 17.30 17.07
CA ILE A 4 13.78 16.00 17.17
C ILE A 4 12.78 15.99 16.01
N SER A 5 13.28 15.68 14.83
CA SER A 5 12.38 15.35 13.75
C SER A 5 11.67 14.04 14.15
N ASN A 6 10.36 14.10 14.26
CA ASN A 6 9.58 12.89 14.50
C ASN A 6 9.92 11.84 13.44
N PRO A 7 10.04 10.56 13.80
CA PRO A 7 10.29 9.52 12.82
C PRO A 7 9.17 9.49 11.78
N LEU A 8 9.55 9.42 10.51
CA LEU A 8 8.66 9.33 9.37
C LEU A 8 8.86 8.00 8.65
N ASN A 9 7.80 7.25 8.49
CA ASN A 9 7.80 6.00 7.76
C ASN A 9 6.91 6.13 6.50
N LEU A 10 7.51 6.07 5.34
CA LEU A 10 6.82 6.13 4.05
C LEU A 10 6.35 4.72 3.66
N ILE A 11 5.06 4.52 3.58
CA ILE A 11 4.45 3.23 3.32
C ILE A 11 3.80 3.23 1.94
N TYR A 12 4.40 2.51 1.01
CA TYR A 12 3.90 2.35 -0.35
C TYR A 12 2.97 1.15 -0.46
N PHE A 13 1.90 1.30 -1.23
CA PHE A 13 1.04 0.20 -1.62
C PHE A 13 1.46 -0.33 -2.99
N CYS A 14 1.52 -1.65 -3.12
CA CYS A 14 1.86 -2.33 -4.37
C CYS A 14 1.05 -3.63 -4.51
N THR A 15 0.79 -4.04 -5.73
CA THR A 15 0.18 -5.36 -5.99
C THR A 15 1.18 -6.48 -5.71
N ALA A 16 0.68 -7.61 -5.19
CA ALA A 16 1.48 -8.82 -5.00
C ALA A 16 1.49 -9.66 -6.29
N GLU A 17 2.05 -9.11 -7.36
CA GLU A 17 2.15 -9.75 -8.67
C GLU A 17 3.57 -10.25 -8.93
N LYS A 18 3.68 -11.37 -9.64
CA LYS A 18 4.99 -11.99 -9.94
C LYS A 18 5.82 -11.17 -10.93
N GLY A 19 5.16 -10.53 -11.91
CA GLY A 19 5.83 -9.76 -12.94
C GLY A 19 6.02 -8.29 -12.57
N PRO A 20 7.03 -7.62 -13.15
CA PRO A 20 7.24 -6.19 -12.94
C PRO A 20 6.26 -5.38 -13.79
N SER A 21 5.36 -4.64 -13.13
CA SER A 21 4.62 -3.55 -13.78
C SER A 21 5.40 -2.23 -13.69
N GLY A 22 5.04 -1.26 -14.52
CA GLY A 22 5.65 0.08 -14.45
C GLY A 22 5.50 0.70 -13.08
N GLY A 23 4.29 0.66 -12.51
CA GLY A 23 4.00 1.17 -11.17
C GLY A 23 4.77 0.43 -10.07
N ALA A 24 4.88 -0.89 -10.16
CA ALA A 24 5.66 -1.66 -9.20
C ALA A 24 7.14 -1.28 -9.22
N LYS A 25 7.71 -1.09 -10.41
CA LYS A 25 9.11 -0.64 -10.56
C LYS A 25 9.36 0.70 -9.86
N ILE A 26 8.45 1.66 -10.03
CA ILE A 26 8.55 2.98 -9.38
C ILE A 26 8.51 2.82 -7.86
N VAL A 27 7.52 2.11 -7.32
CA VAL A 27 7.36 1.89 -5.88
C VAL A 27 8.60 1.23 -5.26
N TYR A 28 9.10 0.18 -5.88
CA TYR A 28 10.27 -0.55 -5.38
C TYR A 28 11.53 0.30 -5.41
N ASN A 29 11.78 1.02 -6.51
CA ASN A 29 12.94 1.89 -6.63
C ASN A 29 12.89 3.06 -5.64
N HIS A 30 11.73 3.68 -5.44
CA HIS A 30 11.57 4.74 -4.46
C HIS A 30 11.86 4.24 -3.04
N SER A 31 11.22 3.14 -2.64
CA SER A 31 11.41 2.57 -1.30
C SER A 31 12.86 2.16 -1.04
N ASP A 32 13.50 1.50 -1.99
CA ASP A 32 14.91 1.12 -1.91
C ASP A 32 15.82 2.34 -1.80
N HIS A 33 15.60 3.35 -2.63
CA HIS A 33 16.39 4.58 -2.62
C HIS A 33 16.29 5.31 -1.28
N ILE A 34 15.08 5.50 -0.76
CA ILE A 34 14.86 6.16 0.53
C ILE A 34 15.61 5.43 1.65
N ASN A 35 15.53 4.11 1.69
CA ASN A 35 16.23 3.33 2.70
C ASN A 35 17.77 3.38 2.55
N LYS A 36 18.26 3.52 1.31
CA LYS A 36 19.71 3.68 1.03
C LYS A 36 20.27 5.05 1.39
N LEU A 37 19.44 6.09 1.40
CA LEU A 37 19.86 7.43 1.85
C LEU A 37 20.30 7.43 3.31
N ASN A 38 19.90 6.44 4.07
CA ASN A 38 20.26 6.27 5.49
C ASN A 38 20.04 7.53 6.34
N ILE A 39 18.94 8.24 6.05
CA ILE A 39 18.56 9.45 6.78
C ILE A 39 18.00 9.04 8.14
N THR A 40 18.51 9.64 9.19
CA THR A 40 18.01 9.41 10.55
C THR A 40 16.50 9.75 10.62
N ASN A 41 15.74 8.84 11.20
CA ASN A 41 14.29 8.97 11.38
C ASN A 41 13.46 8.91 10.07
N LEU A 42 14.03 8.52 8.94
CA LEU A 42 13.29 8.27 7.71
C LEU A 42 13.43 6.80 7.30
N THR A 43 12.30 6.13 7.12
CA THR A 43 12.25 4.74 6.64
C THR A 43 11.20 4.58 5.58
N SER A 44 11.28 3.50 4.82
CA SER A 44 10.27 3.15 3.83
C SER A 44 9.96 1.65 3.86
N GLU A 45 8.68 1.34 3.73
CA GLU A 45 8.16 -0.03 3.66
C GLU A 45 7.17 -0.15 2.51
N ILE A 46 6.97 -1.38 2.02
CA ILE A 46 5.97 -1.70 1.00
C ILE A 46 4.93 -2.66 1.57
N ILE A 47 3.66 -2.33 1.39
CA ILE A 47 2.55 -3.25 1.61
C ILE A 47 2.18 -3.90 0.28
N HIS A 48 2.33 -5.21 0.22
CA HIS A 48 1.88 -5.99 -0.95
C HIS A 48 0.44 -6.44 -0.73
N ILE A 49 -0.45 -5.99 -1.60
CA ILE A 49 -1.88 -6.29 -1.51
C ILE A 49 -2.32 -7.26 -2.60
N LYS A 50 -3.29 -8.06 -2.25
CA LYS A 50 -4.02 -8.97 -3.14
C LYS A 50 -5.51 -8.84 -2.90
N LYS A 51 -6.31 -9.25 -3.86
CA LYS A 51 -7.76 -9.39 -3.66
C LYS A 51 -8.04 -10.53 -2.69
N LYS A 52 -8.96 -10.33 -1.76
CA LYS A 52 -9.46 -11.42 -0.92
C LYS A 52 -10.12 -12.47 -1.83
N LYS A 53 -9.90 -13.75 -1.51
CA LYS A 53 -10.69 -14.81 -2.12
C LYS A 53 -12.12 -14.70 -1.61
N ILE A 54 -13.05 -14.42 -2.51
CA ILE A 54 -14.48 -14.38 -2.20
C ILE A 54 -14.99 -15.80 -2.35
N SER A 55 -15.71 -16.31 -1.33
CA SER A 55 -16.41 -17.59 -1.48
C SER A 55 -17.44 -17.50 -2.60
N LYS A 56 -17.70 -18.58 -3.33
CA LYS A 56 -18.70 -18.62 -4.42
C LYS A 56 -20.09 -18.12 -4.01
N TRP A 57 -20.47 -18.30 -2.75
CA TRP A 57 -21.72 -17.82 -2.17
C TRP A 57 -21.82 -16.30 -2.13
N ASN A 58 -20.75 -15.62 -1.76
CA ASN A 58 -20.74 -14.15 -1.67
C ASN A 58 -20.74 -13.46 -3.03
N THR A 59 -20.30 -14.12 -4.10
CA THR A 59 -20.30 -13.56 -5.46
C THR A 59 -21.71 -13.36 -5.99
N SER A 60 -22.67 -14.23 -5.69
CA SER A 60 -24.06 -14.11 -6.11
C SER A 60 -24.78 -12.96 -5.39
N LEU A 61 -24.52 -12.79 -4.08
CA LEU A 61 -25.08 -11.68 -3.31
C LEU A 61 -24.47 -10.33 -3.72
N LYS A 62 -23.17 -10.26 -4.00
CA LYS A 62 -22.52 -9.02 -4.48
C LYS A 62 -22.99 -8.60 -5.87
N LYS A 63 -23.41 -9.52 -6.73
CA LYS A 63 -24.05 -9.19 -8.02
C LYS A 63 -25.44 -8.56 -7.87
N LEU A 64 -26.17 -8.92 -6.82
CA LEU A 64 -27.48 -8.34 -6.51
C LEU A 64 -27.38 -6.94 -5.90
N PHE A 65 -26.34 -6.69 -5.09
CA PHE A 65 -26.02 -5.38 -4.55
C PHE A 65 -24.94 -4.74 -5.41
N LYS A 66 -25.29 -4.23 -6.60
CA LYS A 66 -24.42 -3.34 -7.38
C LYS A 66 -24.19 -2.08 -6.57
N TYR A 67 -23.14 -2.06 -5.79
CA TYR A 67 -22.64 -0.82 -5.22
C TYR A 67 -22.15 0.07 -6.37
N ASN A 68 -22.70 1.27 -6.44
CA ASN A 68 -22.34 2.31 -7.40
C ASN A 68 -20.94 2.92 -7.15
N ASP A 69 -20.08 2.28 -6.39
CA ASP A 69 -18.66 2.66 -6.33
C ASP A 69 -18.02 2.21 -7.65
N ILE A 70 -18.00 3.15 -8.59
CA ILE A 70 -17.32 2.97 -9.88
C ILE A 70 -15.85 2.76 -9.60
N ASN A 71 -15.48 1.50 -9.45
CA ASN A 71 -14.13 1.08 -9.21
C ASN A 71 -13.44 0.81 -10.55
N TYR A 72 -12.95 1.87 -11.19
CA TYR A 72 -12.30 1.79 -12.50
C TYR A 72 -11.08 0.85 -12.51
N SER A 73 -10.44 0.63 -11.36
CA SER A 73 -9.26 -0.21 -11.25
C SER A 73 -9.55 -1.69 -10.97
N GLY A 74 -10.80 -2.04 -10.69
CA GLY A 74 -11.18 -3.39 -10.23
C GLY A 74 -10.69 -3.73 -8.82
N TRP A 75 -10.21 -2.74 -8.06
CA TRP A 75 -9.77 -2.86 -6.67
C TRP A 75 -10.76 -2.19 -5.72
N ASN A 76 -11.11 -2.86 -4.62
CA ASN A 76 -11.97 -2.32 -3.58
C ASN A 76 -11.25 -2.41 -2.23
N ALA A 77 -11.21 -1.29 -1.50
CA ALA A 77 -10.55 -1.21 -0.20
C ALA A 77 -11.11 -2.18 0.86
N ASN A 78 -12.36 -2.65 0.69
CA ASN A 78 -12.97 -3.66 1.56
C ASN A 78 -12.54 -5.10 1.23
N ASP A 79 -12.06 -5.34 0.02
CA ASP A 79 -11.78 -6.66 -0.53
C ASP A 79 -10.29 -6.93 -0.70
N ILE A 80 -9.43 -6.16 -0.04
CA ILE A 80 -7.99 -6.35 -0.06
C ILE A 80 -7.51 -7.13 1.16
N ALA A 81 -6.45 -7.89 0.95
CA ALA A 81 -5.67 -8.53 2.00
C ALA A 81 -4.18 -8.29 1.78
N VAL A 82 -3.42 -8.21 2.85
CA VAL A 82 -1.97 -8.13 2.76
C VAL A 82 -1.41 -9.51 2.39
N LYS A 83 -0.58 -9.56 1.38
CA LYS A 83 0.19 -10.75 1.03
C LYS A 83 1.46 -10.78 1.87
N LYS A 84 1.41 -11.52 2.98
CA LYS A 84 2.56 -11.69 3.87
C LYS A 84 3.67 -12.47 3.18
N LYS A 85 4.90 -12.19 3.57
CA LYS A 85 6.11 -12.86 3.07
C LYS A 85 6.22 -12.85 1.54
N PHE A 86 5.65 -11.83 0.90
CA PHE A 86 5.78 -11.66 -0.54
C PHE A 86 7.20 -11.22 -0.89
N LYS A 87 7.80 -11.91 -1.85
CA LYS A 87 9.11 -11.57 -2.40
C LYS A 87 8.99 -11.49 -3.92
N SER A 88 9.37 -10.36 -4.47
CA SER A 88 9.44 -10.21 -5.91
C SER A 88 10.70 -10.90 -6.45
N GLU A 89 10.57 -11.62 -7.55
CA GLU A 89 11.68 -12.35 -8.18
C GLU A 89 12.53 -11.43 -9.09
N TRP A 90 11.94 -10.33 -9.57
CA TRP A 90 12.58 -9.41 -10.51
C TRP A 90 13.39 -8.31 -9.84
N PHE A 91 13.18 -8.03 -8.55
CA PHE A 91 13.89 -7.00 -7.81
C PHE A 91 14.97 -7.61 -6.93
N LYS A 92 16.23 -7.28 -7.21
CA LYS A 92 17.39 -7.92 -6.56
C LYS A 92 17.67 -7.39 -5.17
N ASN A 93 17.31 -6.14 -4.87
CA ASN A 93 17.58 -5.52 -3.59
C ASN A 93 16.57 -5.97 -2.53
N LYS A 94 16.98 -5.90 -1.26
CA LYS A 94 16.10 -6.22 -0.14
C LYS A 94 15.08 -5.10 0.06
N ILE A 95 13.81 -5.45 0.08
CA ILE A 95 12.68 -4.56 0.40
C ILE A 95 12.21 -4.82 1.81
N LYS A 96 11.93 -3.75 2.56
CA LYS A 96 11.20 -3.85 3.82
C LYS A 96 9.71 -3.95 3.53
N SER A 97 9.07 -5.03 3.99
CA SER A 97 7.64 -5.27 3.81
C SER A 97 6.89 -5.03 5.11
N LYS A 98 5.80 -4.28 5.04
CA LYS A 98 4.83 -4.16 6.12
C LYS A 98 3.72 -5.19 5.90
N GLU A 99 3.48 -6.02 6.89
CA GLU A 99 2.61 -7.20 6.77
C GLU A 99 1.22 -7.02 7.39
N ASN A 100 0.82 -5.78 7.68
CA ASN A 100 -0.49 -5.45 8.22
C ASN A 100 -0.97 -4.06 7.76
N LEU A 101 -2.25 -3.78 7.99
CA LEU A 101 -2.90 -2.50 7.70
C LEU A 101 -3.13 -1.67 8.98
N ILE A 102 -2.24 -1.77 9.94
CA ILE A 102 -2.26 -0.98 11.17
C ILE A 102 -1.25 0.15 11.03
N PHE A 103 -1.71 1.39 11.16
CA PHE A 103 -0.92 2.58 10.93
C PHE A 103 -0.87 3.48 12.15
N ASN A 104 0.28 4.12 12.35
CA ASN A 104 0.49 5.13 13.37
C ASN A 104 0.38 6.53 12.73
N LYS A 105 -0.67 7.26 13.07
CA LYS A 105 -0.96 8.60 12.50
C LYS A 105 0.12 9.66 12.74
N LYS A 106 1.03 9.44 13.70
CA LYS A 106 2.10 10.41 14.00
C LYS A 106 3.36 10.20 13.16
N LYS A 107 3.56 8.99 12.62
CA LYS A 107 4.79 8.65 11.91
C LYS A 107 4.59 8.01 10.54
N ASP A 108 3.43 7.40 10.28
CA ASP A 108 3.18 6.73 9.03
C ASP A 108 2.57 7.69 8.02
N PHE A 109 3.13 7.68 6.82
CA PHE A 109 2.65 8.43 5.66
C PHE A 109 2.40 7.43 4.53
N LEU A 110 1.15 7.33 4.08
CA LEU A 110 0.77 6.34 3.08
C LEU A 110 0.90 6.90 1.66
N ILE A 111 1.46 6.12 0.77
CA ILE A 111 1.64 6.50 -0.64
C ILE A 111 0.93 5.47 -1.52
N PHE A 112 -0.06 5.95 -2.25
CA PHE A 112 -0.86 5.13 -3.14
C PHE A 112 -0.49 5.39 -4.59
N PRO A 113 -0.16 4.35 -5.37
CA PRO A 113 -0.26 4.45 -6.83
C PRO A 113 -1.66 4.89 -7.26
N GLU A 114 -1.76 5.59 -8.37
CA GLU A 114 -3.03 6.15 -8.88
C GLU A 114 -4.19 5.12 -8.86
N ILE A 115 -3.91 3.88 -9.24
CA ILE A 115 -4.91 2.80 -9.25
C ILE A 115 -5.52 2.50 -7.87
N PHE A 116 -4.86 2.92 -6.79
CA PHE A 116 -5.31 2.76 -5.40
C PHE A 116 -5.71 4.07 -4.74
N ALA A 117 -5.80 5.17 -5.50
CA ALA A 117 -6.13 6.49 -4.95
C ALA A 117 -7.42 6.49 -4.10
N HIS A 118 -8.42 5.71 -4.50
CA HIS A 118 -9.68 5.57 -3.78
C HIS A 118 -9.55 4.87 -2.41
N PHE A 119 -8.43 4.21 -2.11
CA PHE A 119 -8.18 3.64 -0.79
C PHE A 119 -7.94 4.71 0.28
N ALA A 120 -7.51 5.92 -0.13
CA ALA A 120 -7.19 7.00 0.78
C ALA A 120 -8.37 7.37 1.68
N LYS A 121 -9.60 7.36 1.17
CA LYS A 121 -10.79 7.64 1.98
C LYS A 121 -10.86 6.72 3.19
N LYS A 122 -10.87 5.42 2.97
CA LYS A 122 -11.04 4.43 4.04
C LYS A 122 -9.81 4.29 4.93
N LEU A 123 -8.62 4.30 4.35
CA LEU A 123 -7.39 4.01 5.08
C LEU A 123 -6.77 5.24 5.73
N CYS A 124 -7.05 6.43 5.21
CA CYS A 124 -6.42 7.67 5.64
C CYS A 124 -7.39 8.70 6.18
N ILE A 125 -8.36 9.15 5.39
CA ILE A 125 -9.24 10.28 5.76
C ILE A 125 -10.01 9.96 7.03
N ASP A 126 -10.67 8.80 7.08
CA ASP A 126 -11.46 8.37 8.24
C ASP A 126 -10.64 8.14 9.51
N LYS A 127 -9.32 7.96 9.37
CA LYS A 127 -8.39 7.68 10.47
C LYS A 127 -7.40 8.81 10.74
N ASN A 128 -7.51 9.91 10.02
CA ASN A 128 -6.61 11.07 10.13
C ASN A 128 -5.12 10.68 9.93
N ILE A 129 -4.84 9.92 8.87
CA ILE A 129 -3.49 9.52 8.47
C ILE A 129 -3.11 10.31 7.23
N SER A 130 -1.90 10.86 7.21
CA SER A 130 -1.38 11.60 6.06
C SER A 130 -1.08 10.69 4.88
N TYR A 131 -1.33 11.16 3.67
CA TYR A 131 -1.12 10.38 2.45
C TYR A 131 -0.78 11.24 1.24
N ALA A 132 -0.26 10.58 0.20
CA ALA A 132 -0.10 11.12 -1.14
C ALA A 132 -0.52 10.09 -2.19
N ILE A 133 -0.77 10.57 -3.40
CA ILE A 133 -1.02 9.75 -4.59
C ILE A 133 0.16 9.95 -5.54
N LEU A 134 0.71 8.83 -5.99
CA LEU A 134 1.88 8.77 -6.86
C LEU A 134 1.46 8.57 -8.31
#